data_916876bdee135426cf8a40e777f52d7f
#
_entry.id   916876bdee135426cf8a40e777f52d7f
#
_cell.length_a   1.000
_cell.length_b   1.000
_cell.length_c   1.000
_cell.angle_alpha   90.00
_cell.angle_beta   90.00
_cell.angle_gamma   90.00
#
_symmetry.space_group_name_H-M   'P 1'
#
loop_
_entity.id
_entity.type
_entity.pdbx_description
1 polymer ?
#
loop_
_entity_poly.entity_id
_entity_poly.type
_entity_poly.pdbx_seq_one_letter_code
_entity_poly.pdbx_strand_id
1 'polypeptide(L)'
;MIEVNERIEVPATPQVVWEVLSDPYAVVECVPGAAVGDKQEDGSYDATLTVKFGPAKVAFKARFTLELNPPEKSGKVASKARDNQGGTRVKTEMAFKVTEGAAAGSSLIAIDAQVEIGGKLASLVESGSNLVVKHMTKEFAERLTAKVTAATA
;
A
#
# COMPACT_ATOMS: atom_id res chain seq x y z
N MET A 1 7.34 -1.85 -16.64
CA MET A 1 7.48 -1.88 -15.16
C MET A 1 7.29 -0.48 -14.58
N ILE A 2 6.56 -0.39 -13.50
CA ILE A 2 6.33 0.87 -12.81
C ILE A 2 7.15 0.86 -11.52
N GLU A 3 7.91 1.94 -11.29
CA GLU A 3 8.62 2.12 -10.03
C GLU A 3 7.92 3.20 -9.20
N VAL A 4 7.74 2.91 -7.92
CA VAL A 4 7.12 3.85 -6.98
C VAL A 4 8.12 4.12 -5.88
N ASN A 5 8.47 5.38 -5.68
CA ASN A 5 9.38 5.82 -4.63
C ASN A 5 8.73 7.00 -3.94
N GLU A 6 8.16 6.75 -2.76
CA GLU A 6 7.42 7.75 -2.02
C GLU A 6 8.01 7.96 -0.64
N ARG A 7 7.92 9.18 -0.16
CA ARG A 7 8.34 9.56 1.19
C ARG A 7 7.19 10.35 1.82
N ILE A 8 6.70 9.85 2.94
CA ILE A 8 5.53 10.41 3.63
C ILE A 8 5.95 10.81 5.03
N GLU A 9 5.73 12.06 5.41
CA GLU A 9 5.95 12.53 6.77
C GLU A 9 4.64 12.53 7.54
N VAL A 10 4.68 12.00 8.77
CA VAL A 10 3.48 11.78 9.59
C VAL A 10 3.73 12.36 10.99
N PRO A 11 2.79 13.11 11.58
CA PRO A 11 2.97 13.75 12.90
C PRO A 11 2.73 12.78 14.07
N ALA A 12 3.45 11.68 14.09
CA ALA A 12 3.41 10.69 15.15
C ALA A 12 4.77 10.01 15.27
N THR A 13 5.08 9.44 16.43
CA THR A 13 6.36 8.77 16.63
C THR A 13 6.50 7.52 15.77
N PRO A 14 7.73 7.10 15.44
CA PRO A 14 7.94 5.88 14.67
C PRO A 14 7.27 4.64 15.28
N GLN A 15 7.22 4.53 16.57
CA GLN A 15 6.58 3.39 17.24
C GLN A 15 5.07 3.35 16.97
N VAL A 16 4.40 4.49 17.08
CA VAL A 16 2.95 4.58 16.80
C VAL A 16 2.65 4.26 15.34
N VAL A 17 3.44 4.82 14.43
CA VAL A 17 3.30 4.56 12.99
C VAL A 17 3.55 3.08 12.69
N TRP A 18 4.59 2.50 13.29
CA TRP A 18 4.91 1.09 13.11
C TRP A 18 3.77 0.17 13.55
N GLU A 19 3.12 0.48 14.66
CA GLU A 19 1.99 -0.31 15.17
C GLU A 19 0.85 -0.39 14.15
N VAL A 20 0.62 0.67 13.39
CA VAL A 20 -0.39 0.67 12.33
C VAL A 20 0.13 -0.09 11.10
N LEU A 21 1.35 0.22 10.64
CA LEU A 21 1.90 -0.36 9.40
C LEU A 21 2.20 -1.86 9.52
N SER A 22 2.40 -2.37 10.71
CA SER A 22 2.63 -3.80 10.94
C SER A 22 1.34 -4.62 11.01
N ASP A 23 0.18 -3.97 11.00
CA ASP A 23 -1.12 -4.61 11.01
C ASP A 23 -1.82 -4.43 9.65
N PRO A 24 -1.93 -5.48 8.83
CA PRO A 24 -2.55 -5.34 7.51
C PRO A 24 -4.01 -4.90 7.56
N TYR A 25 -4.75 -5.24 8.61
CA TYR A 25 -6.13 -4.80 8.76
C TYR A 25 -6.24 -3.31 9.07
N ALA A 26 -5.26 -2.75 9.77
CA ALA A 26 -5.20 -1.32 10.03
C ALA A 26 -4.76 -0.55 8.78
N VAL A 27 -3.76 -1.06 8.07
CA VAL A 27 -3.24 -0.43 6.84
C VAL A 27 -4.30 -0.36 5.75
N VAL A 28 -5.09 -1.42 5.58
CA VAL A 28 -6.10 -1.46 4.51
C VAL A 28 -7.13 -0.36 4.66
N GLU A 29 -7.43 0.07 5.88
CA GLU A 29 -8.35 1.19 6.11
C GLU A 29 -7.81 2.52 5.57
N CYS A 30 -6.50 2.61 5.39
CA CYS A 30 -5.84 3.79 4.85
C CYS A 30 -5.70 3.76 3.32
N VAL A 31 -5.97 2.62 2.69
CA VAL A 31 -5.84 2.47 1.23
C VAL A 31 -7.22 2.58 0.58
N PRO A 32 -7.43 3.60 -0.26
CA PRO A 32 -8.75 3.78 -0.89
C PRO A 32 -9.09 2.62 -1.82
N GLY A 33 -10.30 2.09 -1.67
CA GLY A 33 -10.80 1.00 -2.51
C GLY A 33 -10.32 -0.39 -2.16
N ALA A 34 -9.56 -0.55 -1.06
CA ALA A 34 -8.99 -1.83 -0.66
C ALA A 34 -9.81 -2.51 0.43
N ALA A 35 -9.79 -3.85 0.43
CA ALA A 35 -10.32 -4.67 1.51
C ALA A 35 -9.42 -5.89 1.68
N VAL A 36 -9.26 -6.36 2.92
CA VAL A 36 -8.46 -7.54 3.25
C VAL A 36 -9.36 -8.62 3.82
N GLY A 37 -9.18 -9.84 3.33
CA GLY A 37 -9.85 -11.02 3.85
C GLY A 37 -9.02 -11.75 4.90
N ASP A 38 -9.31 -13.03 5.09
CA ASP A 38 -8.67 -13.84 6.11
C ASP A 38 -7.24 -14.22 5.74
N LYS A 39 -6.40 -14.40 6.76
CA LYS A 39 -5.07 -14.98 6.58
C LYS A 39 -5.18 -16.44 6.21
N GLN A 40 -4.49 -16.85 5.17
CA GLN A 40 -4.48 -18.23 4.68
C GLN A 40 -3.49 -19.08 5.47
N GLU A 41 -3.58 -20.40 5.31
CA GLU A 41 -2.70 -21.36 5.99
C GLU A 41 -1.22 -21.16 5.65
N ASP A 42 -0.93 -20.72 4.42
CA ASP A 42 0.44 -20.44 3.98
C ASP A 42 1.00 -19.10 4.46
N GLY A 43 0.22 -18.34 5.24
CA GLY A 43 0.62 -17.04 5.76
C GLY A 43 0.27 -15.87 4.85
N SER A 44 -0.29 -16.12 3.67
CA SER A 44 -0.74 -15.05 2.77
C SER A 44 -2.11 -14.51 3.17
N TYR A 45 -2.46 -13.35 2.62
CA TYR A 45 -3.77 -12.72 2.82
C TYR A 45 -4.45 -12.55 1.47
N ASP A 46 -5.75 -12.79 1.43
CA ASP A 46 -6.55 -12.41 0.28
C ASP A 46 -6.97 -10.96 0.43
N ALA A 47 -6.98 -10.24 -0.68
CA ALA A 47 -7.35 -8.82 -0.70
C ALA A 47 -8.08 -8.48 -1.99
N THR A 48 -8.81 -7.38 -1.96
CA THR A 48 -9.42 -6.80 -3.16
C THR A 48 -9.05 -5.33 -3.24
N LEU A 49 -8.91 -4.82 -4.45
CA LEU A 49 -8.61 -3.42 -4.69
C LEU A 49 -9.39 -2.94 -5.91
N THR A 50 -10.14 -1.86 -5.75
CA THR A 50 -10.83 -1.19 -6.84
C THR A 50 -10.13 0.12 -7.14
N VAL A 51 -9.72 0.31 -8.38
CA VAL A 51 -8.94 1.48 -8.82
C VAL A 51 -9.64 2.13 -10.00
N LYS A 52 -9.66 3.46 -10.02
CA LYS A 52 -10.17 4.24 -11.14
C LYS A 52 -9.01 4.73 -12.00
N PHE A 53 -9.06 4.40 -13.30
CA PHE A 53 -8.12 4.89 -14.30
C PHE A 53 -8.89 5.80 -15.27
N GLY A 54 -9.02 7.09 -14.93
CA GLY A 54 -9.88 7.99 -15.67
C GLY A 54 -11.36 7.55 -15.58
N PRO A 55 -12.07 7.36 -16.71
CA PRO A 55 -13.46 6.88 -16.69
C PRO A 55 -13.58 5.39 -16.37
N ALA A 56 -12.49 4.64 -16.47
CA ALA A 56 -12.50 3.19 -16.25
C ALA A 56 -12.32 2.86 -14.76
N LYS A 57 -13.08 1.89 -14.29
CA LYS A 57 -12.99 1.37 -12.92
C LYS A 57 -12.63 -0.12 -13.01
N VAL A 58 -11.53 -0.48 -12.38
CA VAL A 58 -11.01 -1.86 -12.45
C VAL A 58 -10.96 -2.44 -11.04
N ALA A 59 -11.55 -3.61 -10.86
CA ALA A 59 -11.51 -4.36 -9.61
C ALA A 59 -10.48 -5.49 -9.73
N PHE A 60 -9.59 -5.58 -8.76
CA PHE A 60 -8.56 -6.62 -8.69
C PHE A 60 -8.80 -7.53 -7.50
N LYS A 61 -8.52 -8.81 -7.70
CA LYS A 61 -8.37 -9.78 -6.61
C LYS A 61 -6.90 -10.04 -6.44
N ALA A 62 -6.42 -9.93 -5.21
CA ALA A 62 -5.00 -10.03 -4.89
C ALA A 62 -4.75 -11.04 -3.79
N ARG A 63 -3.54 -11.56 -3.79
CA ARG A 63 -3.00 -12.30 -2.66
C ARG A 63 -1.63 -11.73 -2.35
N PHE A 64 -1.37 -11.44 -1.08
CA PHE A 64 -0.09 -10.86 -0.68
C PHE A 64 0.51 -11.58 0.52
N THR A 65 1.83 -11.50 0.61
CA THR A 65 2.59 -11.95 1.78
C THR A 65 3.29 -10.74 2.38
N LEU A 66 3.49 -10.80 3.70
CA LEU A 66 4.07 -9.71 4.47
C LEU A 66 5.21 -10.26 5.32
N GLU A 67 6.41 -9.69 5.15
CA GLU A 67 7.57 -9.96 6.00
C GLU A 67 7.87 -8.71 6.81
N LEU A 68 7.88 -8.84 8.14
CA LEU A 68 8.12 -7.72 9.04
C LEU A 68 9.45 -7.86 9.75
N ASN A 69 10.14 -6.73 9.92
CA ASN A 69 11.36 -6.62 10.69
C ASN A 69 11.16 -5.57 11.79
N PRO A 70 10.58 -5.95 12.94
CA PRO A 70 10.24 -4.99 13.99
C PRO A 70 11.42 -4.18 14.53
N PRO A 71 12.62 -4.74 14.75
CA PRO A 71 13.75 -3.95 15.26
C PRO A 71 14.10 -2.77 14.34
N GLU A 72 13.95 -2.92 13.03
CA GLU A 72 14.24 -1.86 12.08
C GLU A 72 13.00 -1.06 11.67
N LYS A 73 11.81 -1.47 12.11
CA LYS A 73 10.52 -0.89 11.71
C LYS A 73 10.40 -0.86 10.20
N SER A 74 10.70 -1.99 9.58
CA SER A 74 10.63 -2.16 8.12
C SER A 74 9.83 -3.41 7.77
N GLY A 75 9.39 -3.48 6.53
CA GLY A 75 8.66 -4.64 6.03
C GLY A 75 8.74 -4.75 4.53
N LYS A 76 8.42 -5.93 4.05
CA LYS A 76 8.33 -6.23 2.62
C LYS A 76 6.99 -6.85 2.33
N VAL A 77 6.40 -6.44 1.22
CA VAL A 77 5.12 -6.96 0.73
C VAL A 77 5.33 -7.48 -0.67
N ALA A 78 4.91 -8.70 -0.91
CA ALA A 78 4.87 -9.26 -2.27
C ALA A 78 3.42 -9.61 -2.57
N SER A 79 2.90 -9.14 -3.71
CA SER A 79 1.52 -9.41 -4.09
C SER A 79 1.39 -9.80 -5.54
N LYS A 80 0.37 -10.59 -5.82
CA LYS A 80 -0.08 -10.93 -7.18
C LYS A 80 -1.57 -10.66 -7.24
N ALA A 81 -1.98 -9.92 -8.25
CA ALA A 81 -3.37 -9.54 -8.46
C ALA A 81 -3.77 -9.76 -9.91
N ARG A 82 -5.07 -9.92 -10.12
CA ARG A 82 -5.66 -9.94 -11.45
C ARG A 82 -7.01 -9.24 -11.41
N ASP A 83 -7.42 -8.69 -12.54
CA ASP A 83 -8.73 -8.08 -12.60
C ASP A 83 -9.83 -9.15 -12.51
N ASN A 84 -11.07 -8.72 -12.23
CA ASN A 84 -12.20 -9.63 -12.04
C ASN A 84 -12.61 -10.34 -13.33
N GLN A 85 -12.13 -9.90 -14.48
CA GLN A 85 -12.34 -10.58 -15.77
C GLN A 85 -11.15 -11.45 -16.17
N GLY A 86 -10.04 -11.39 -15.39
CA GLY A 86 -8.87 -12.22 -15.60
C GLY A 86 -7.96 -11.79 -16.74
N GLY A 87 -8.22 -10.62 -17.35
CA GLY A 87 -7.46 -10.14 -18.50
C GLY A 87 -6.18 -9.37 -18.18
N THR A 88 -6.04 -8.90 -16.95
CA THR A 88 -4.88 -8.12 -16.53
C THR A 88 -4.28 -8.69 -15.26
N ARG A 89 -2.96 -8.81 -15.24
CA ARG A 89 -2.21 -9.32 -14.08
C ARG A 89 -1.25 -8.26 -13.58
N VAL A 90 -1.16 -8.15 -12.25
CA VAL A 90 -0.28 -7.19 -11.59
C VAL A 90 0.55 -7.92 -10.55
N LYS A 91 1.86 -7.79 -10.63
CA LYS A 91 2.79 -8.31 -9.63
C LYS A 91 3.48 -7.15 -8.97
N THR A 92 3.43 -7.08 -7.63
CA THR A 92 4.02 -5.98 -6.87
C THR A 92 5.01 -6.51 -5.85
N GLU A 93 6.16 -5.85 -5.78
CA GLU A 93 7.12 -6.04 -4.69
C GLU A 93 7.36 -4.67 -4.07
N MET A 94 7.12 -4.57 -2.75
CA MET A 94 7.19 -3.31 -2.02
C MET A 94 8.05 -3.49 -0.77
N ALA A 95 8.85 -2.48 -0.46
CA ALA A 95 9.54 -2.37 0.81
C ALA A 95 9.18 -1.05 1.47
N PHE A 96 8.98 -1.06 2.78
CA PHE A 96 8.74 0.17 3.54
C PHE A 96 9.60 0.20 4.79
N LYS A 97 9.91 1.40 5.25
CA LYS A 97 10.67 1.63 6.48
C LYS A 97 10.18 2.89 7.16
N VAL A 98 10.05 2.83 8.48
CA VAL A 98 9.68 3.96 9.32
C VAL A 98 10.90 4.45 10.06
N THR A 99 11.22 5.75 9.91
CA THR A 99 12.32 6.40 10.61
C THR A 99 11.82 7.68 11.26
N GLU A 100 12.64 8.32 12.08
CA GLU A 100 12.30 9.61 12.65
C GLU A 100 12.17 10.67 11.54
N GLY A 101 11.16 11.53 11.65
CA GLY A 101 10.96 12.63 10.72
C GLY A 101 11.80 13.84 11.05
N ALA A 102 11.64 14.90 10.25
CA ALA A 102 12.37 16.15 10.44
C ALA A 102 11.97 16.88 11.72
N ALA A 103 10.70 16.81 12.10
CA ALA A 103 10.21 17.40 13.34
C ALA A 103 10.26 16.41 14.50
N ALA A 104 10.49 16.88 15.71
CA ALA A 104 10.47 16.04 16.91
C ALA A 104 9.08 15.40 17.06
N GLY A 105 9.04 14.08 17.32
CA GLY A 105 7.79 13.35 17.45
C GLY A 105 7.10 13.02 16.14
N SER A 106 7.76 13.24 15.01
CA SER A 106 7.25 12.87 13.69
C SER A 106 7.98 11.66 13.13
N SER A 107 7.43 11.09 12.07
CA SER A 107 8.02 9.93 11.38
C SER A 107 8.10 10.18 9.89
N LEU A 108 9.10 9.55 9.27
CA LEU A 108 9.22 9.47 7.83
C LEU A 108 9.01 8.03 7.41
N ILE A 109 8.09 7.82 6.47
CA ILE A 109 7.84 6.52 5.88
C ILE A 109 8.44 6.51 4.48
N ALA A 110 9.42 5.64 4.25
CA ALA A 110 9.97 5.41 2.93
C ALA A 110 9.29 4.20 2.30
N ILE A 111 8.75 4.37 1.11
CA ILE A 111 8.06 3.30 0.36
C ILE A 111 8.72 3.19 -1.00
N ASP A 112 9.23 2.01 -1.31
CA ASP A 112 9.83 1.70 -2.61
C ASP A 112 9.15 0.44 -3.14
N ALA A 113 8.59 0.54 -4.34
CA ALA A 113 7.85 -0.56 -4.95
C ALA A 113 8.16 -0.70 -6.44
N GLN A 114 8.07 -1.93 -6.91
CA GLN A 114 8.14 -2.26 -8.33
C GLN A 114 6.88 -3.01 -8.71
N VAL A 115 6.24 -2.56 -9.77
CA VAL A 115 4.97 -3.09 -10.24
C VAL A 115 5.10 -3.56 -11.68
N GLU A 116 4.87 -4.84 -11.91
CA GLU A 116 4.83 -5.43 -13.25
C GLU A 116 3.37 -5.67 -13.64
N ILE A 117 3.02 -5.23 -14.84
CA ILE A 117 1.65 -5.33 -15.34
C ILE A 117 1.67 -6.06 -16.68
N GLY A 118 0.81 -7.07 -16.82
CA GLY A 118 0.63 -7.80 -18.07
C GLY A 118 -0.84 -7.97 -18.39
N GLY A 119 -1.16 -8.16 -19.67
CA GLY A 119 -2.51 -8.45 -20.11
C GLY A 119 -3.20 -7.30 -20.82
N LYS A 120 -4.52 -7.42 -20.99
CA LYS A 120 -5.32 -6.53 -21.85
C LYS A 120 -5.34 -5.07 -21.41
N LEU A 121 -5.33 -4.82 -20.12
CA LEU A 121 -5.41 -3.47 -19.56
C LEU A 121 -4.04 -2.87 -19.22
N ALA A 122 -2.94 -3.54 -19.58
CA ALA A 122 -1.60 -3.08 -19.22
C ALA A 122 -1.32 -1.64 -19.67
N SER A 123 -1.65 -1.31 -20.92
CA SER A 123 -1.43 0.04 -21.45
C SER A 123 -2.26 1.09 -20.71
N LEU A 124 -3.52 0.78 -20.39
CA LEU A 124 -4.39 1.67 -19.64
C LEU A 124 -3.84 1.91 -18.22
N VAL A 125 -3.43 0.85 -17.54
CA VAL A 125 -2.89 0.93 -16.19
C VAL A 125 -1.58 1.71 -16.18
N GLU A 126 -0.67 1.43 -17.12
CA GLU A 126 0.60 2.14 -17.21
C GLU A 126 0.41 3.63 -17.52
N SER A 127 -0.48 3.97 -18.44
CA SER A 127 -0.72 5.37 -18.80
C SER A 127 -1.39 6.16 -17.69
N GLY A 128 -2.21 5.51 -16.86
CA GLY A 128 -2.88 6.16 -15.73
C GLY A 128 -2.13 6.06 -14.41
N SER A 129 -1.02 5.33 -14.35
CA SER A 129 -0.35 4.99 -13.10
C SER A 129 0.13 6.20 -12.30
N ASN A 130 0.67 7.23 -12.95
CA ASN A 130 1.17 8.42 -12.25
C ASN A 130 0.07 9.12 -11.46
N LEU A 131 -1.11 9.28 -12.07
CA LEU A 131 -2.25 9.92 -11.40
C LEU A 131 -2.78 9.04 -10.27
N VAL A 132 -2.86 7.73 -10.52
CA VAL A 132 -3.33 6.76 -9.51
C VAL A 132 -2.39 6.73 -8.31
N VAL A 133 -1.08 6.65 -8.54
CA VAL A 133 -0.08 6.64 -7.47
C VAL A 133 -0.16 7.91 -6.64
N LYS A 134 -0.23 9.07 -7.28
CA LYS A 134 -0.35 10.35 -6.56
C LYS A 134 -1.62 10.41 -5.72
N HIS A 135 -2.75 10.00 -6.29
CA HIS A 135 -4.02 10.02 -5.58
C HIS A 135 -4.00 9.06 -4.38
N MET A 136 -3.53 7.83 -4.59
CA MET A 136 -3.48 6.81 -3.52
C MET A 136 -2.50 7.19 -2.43
N THR A 137 -1.35 7.75 -2.79
CA THR A 137 -0.36 8.21 -1.81
C THR A 137 -0.91 9.33 -0.95
N LYS A 138 -1.59 10.29 -1.57
CA LYS A 138 -2.21 11.41 -0.84
C LYS A 138 -3.29 10.91 0.12
N GLU A 139 -4.21 10.08 -0.36
CA GLU A 139 -5.28 9.51 0.46
C GLU A 139 -4.72 8.64 1.58
N PHE A 140 -3.73 7.83 1.28
CA PHE A 140 -3.06 7.00 2.28
C PHE A 140 -2.45 7.87 3.38
N ALA A 141 -1.71 8.91 3.01
CA ALA A 141 -1.07 9.81 3.98
C ALA A 141 -2.10 10.52 4.86
N GLU A 142 -3.20 11.00 4.28
CA GLU A 142 -4.27 11.67 5.01
C GLU A 142 -4.96 10.73 6.00
N ARG A 143 -5.31 9.53 5.55
CA ARG A 143 -6.00 8.53 6.39
C ARG A 143 -5.08 7.99 7.48
N LEU A 144 -3.81 7.76 7.16
CA LEU A 144 -2.83 7.32 8.14
C LEU A 144 -2.62 8.39 9.21
N THR A 145 -2.48 9.66 8.80
CA THR A 145 -2.32 10.78 9.73
C THR A 145 -3.51 10.88 10.69
N ALA A 146 -4.74 10.75 10.17
CA ALA A 146 -5.93 10.77 11.00
C ALA A 146 -5.95 9.61 12.00
N LYS A 147 -5.55 8.41 11.55
CA LYS A 147 -5.54 7.21 12.39
C LYS A 147 -4.52 7.28 13.51
N VAL A 148 -3.29 7.70 13.21
CA VAL A 148 -2.23 7.81 14.24
C VAL A 148 -2.48 8.97 15.19
N THR A 149 -3.08 10.06 14.72
CA THR A 149 -3.47 11.19 15.56
C THR A 149 -4.54 10.76 16.57
N ALA A 150 -5.54 10.00 16.14
CA ALA A 150 -6.57 9.44 17.01
C ALA A 150 -5.95 8.48 18.05
N ALA A 151 -4.96 7.68 17.66
CA ALA A 151 -4.29 6.73 18.56
C ALA A 151 -3.45 7.41 19.63
N THR A 152 -2.98 8.64 19.39
CA THR A 152 -2.14 9.39 20.33
C THR A 152 -2.91 10.45 21.12
N ALA A 153 -4.17 10.63 20.83
CA ALA A 153 -5.02 11.61 21.50
C ALA A 153 -5.43 11.18 22.90
#